data_4c5cb2eddec2b7c8a1741661b186411f
#
_entry.id   4c5cb2eddec2b7c8a1741661b186411f
#
_cell.length_a   1.000
_cell.length_b   1.000
_cell.length_c   1.000
_cell.angle_alpha   90.00
_cell.angle_beta   90.00
_cell.angle_gamma   90.00
#
_symmetry.space_group_name_H-M   'P 1'
#
loop_
_entity.id
_entity.type
_entity.pdbx_description
1 polymer ?
#
loop_
_entity_poly.entity_id
_entity_poly.type
_entity_poly.pdbx_seq_one_letter_code
_entity_poly.pdbx_strand_id
1 'polypeptide(L)'
;SYLYNKKSKKELEKDLAKEDFPRITISFYKYVRLSNLNELRDIFYQDFINLNILGRVYIANEGINAQISIPKHNYNNLLNYLNLNYY
;
A
#
# COMPACT_ATOMS: atom_id res chain seq x y z
N SER A 1 12.60 6.08 1.23
CA SER A 1 12.24 5.00 2.16
C SER A 1 11.55 3.86 1.46
N TYR A 2 11.73 2.69 1.97
CA TYR A 2 11.16 1.46 1.43
C TYR A 2 10.20 0.86 2.43
N LEU A 3 9.01 0.50 1.95
CA LEU A 3 7.97 -0.10 2.78
C LEU A 3 7.49 -1.40 2.13
N TYR A 4 7.44 -2.48 2.90
CA TYR A 4 6.99 -3.78 2.42
C TYR A 4 6.36 -4.58 3.56
N ASN A 5 5.63 -5.64 3.21
CA ASN A 5 5.06 -6.55 4.20
C ASN A 5 6.16 -7.33 4.91
N LYS A 6 6.03 -7.46 6.23
CA LYS A 6 7.00 -8.17 7.07
C LYS A 6 6.73 -9.66 7.17
N LYS A 7 5.64 -10.14 6.58
CA LYS A 7 5.31 -11.56 6.59
C LYS A 7 6.21 -12.33 5.64
N SER A 8 6.52 -13.58 5.99
CA SER A 8 7.24 -14.48 5.11
C SER A 8 6.40 -14.83 3.88
N LYS A 9 7.08 -15.29 2.82
CA LYS A 9 6.39 -15.72 1.61
C LYS A 9 5.37 -16.82 1.89
N LYS A 10 5.71 -17.78 2.77
CA LYS A 10 4.81 -18.87 3.15
C LYS A 10 3.57 -18.36 3.87
N GLU A 11 3.74 -17.40 4.78
CA GLU A 11 2.62 -16.82 5.51
C GLU A 11 1.69 -16.06 4.57
N LEU A 12 2.24 -15.30 3.61
CA LEU A 12 1.46 -14.60 2.63
C LEU A 12 0.67 -15.56 1.74
N GLU A 13 1.29 -16.64 1.29
CA GLU A 13 0.61 -17.64 0.47
C GLU A 13 -0.54 -18.30 1.23
N LYS A 14 -0.34 -18.60 2.51
CA LYS A 14 -1.41 -19.13 3.36
C LYS A 14 -2.55 -18.17 3.52
N ASP A 15 -2.25 -16.91 3.80
CA ASP A 15 -3.26 -15.87 3.97
C ASP A 15 -4.05 -15.66 2.69
N LEU A 16 -3.38 -15.63 1.54
CA LEU A 16 -4.02 -15.47 0.24
C LEU A 16 -4.94 -16.65 -0.08
N ALA A 17 -4.52 -17.86 0.26
CA ALA A 17 -5.32 -19.07 0.02
C ALA A 17 -6.62 -19.09 0.83
N LYS A 18 -6.67 -18.39 1.96
CA LYS A 18 -7.86 -18.28 2.81
C LYS A 18 -8.81 -17.17 2.41
N GLU A 19 -8.38 -16.29 1.52
CA GLU A 19 -9.22 -15.17 1.09
C GLU A 19 -10.32 -15.67 0.16
N ASP A 20 -11.53 -15.16 0.37
CA ASP A 20 -12.71 -15.48 -0.44
C ASP A 20 -13.13 -14.31 -1.34
N PHE A 21 -12.27 -13.33 -1.53
CA PHE A 21 -12.56 -12.14 -2.32
C PHE A 21 -11.47 -11.92 -3.38
N PRO A 22 -11.83 -11.29 -4.53
CA PRO A 22 -10.87 -11.01 -5.57
C PRO A 22 -9.92 -9.87 -5.18
N ARG A 23 -8.71 -9.94 -5.72
CA ARG A 23 -7.71 -8.87 -5.60
C ARG A 23 -7.38 -8.32 -6.97
N ILE A 24 -6.95 -7.06 -6.99
CA ILE A 24 -6.37 -6.44 -8.17
C ILE A 24 -4.94 -6.04 -7.87
N THR A 25 -4.09 -6.15 -8.88
CA THR A 25 -2.70 -5.69 -8.81
C THR A 25 -2.62 -4.36 -9.54
N ILE A 26 -2.08 -3.35 -8.85
CA ILE A 26 -1.91 -2.03 -9.45
C ILE A 26 -0.51 -1.52 -9.20
N SER A 27 -0.06 -0.71 -10.16
CA SER A 27 1.23 -0.06 -10.08
C SER A 27 1.00 1.42 -10.40
N PHE A 28 1.48 2.30 -9.54
CA PHE A 28 1.30 3.72 -9.78
C PHE A 28 2.47 4.54 -9.24
N TYR A 29 2.63 5.73 -9.81
CA TYR A 29 3.53 6.74 -9.31
C TYR A 29 2.73 8.03 -9.09
N LYS A 30 2.91 8.63 -7.92
CA LYS A 30 2.26 9.89 -7.60
C LYS A 30 3.33 10.92 -7.24
N TYR A 31 3.40 11.99 -8.02
CA TYR A 31 4.28 13.12 -7.74
C TYR A 31 3.63 13.99 -6.66
N VAL A 32 4.25 14.01 -5.49
CA VAL A 32 3.80 14.86 -4.39
C VAL A 32 5.00 15.13 -3.50
N ARG A 33 5.12 16.36 -3.04
CA ARG A 33 6.21 16.71 -2.14
C ARG A 33 5.92 16.13 -0.75
N LEU A 34 6.86 15.33 -0.25
CA LEU A 34 6.74 14.67 1.05
C LEU A 34 7.86 15.12 1.97
N SER A 35 7.55 15.17 3.25
CA SER A 35 8.53 15.43 4.31
C SER A 35 8.29 14.43 5.45
N ASN A 36 9.22 14.36 6.40
CA ASN A 36 9.11 13.43 7.54
C ASN A 36 8.89 11.98 7.09
N LEU A 37 9.76 11.50 6.20
CA LEU A 37 9.56 10.21 5.54
C LEU A 37 9.46 9.03 6.51
N ASN A 38 10.18 9.06 7.64
CA ASN A 38 10.09 7.97 8.62
C ASN A 38 8.71 7.87 9.23
N GLU A 39 8.10 9.00 9.59
CA GLU A 39 6.75 9.03 10.13
C GLU A 39 5.74 8.61 9.07
N LEU A 40 5.89 9.12 7.85
CA LEU A 40 5.03 8.75 6.73
C LEU A 40 5.07 7.27 6.45
N ARG A 41 6.25 6.66 6.49
CA ARG A 41 6.40 5.23 6.28
C ARG A 41 5.56 4.44 7.27
N ASP A 42 5.60 4.83 8.54
CA ASP A 42 4.84 4.15 9.58
C ASP A 42 3.34 4.34 9.39
N ILE A 43 2.91 5.53 9.00
CA ILE A 43 1.51 5.84 8.73
C ILE A 43 1.01 5.01 7.54
N PHE A 44 1.76 5.00 6.44
CA PHE A 44 1.41 4.19 5.26
C PHE A 44 1.32 2.72 5.59
N TYR A 45 2.29 2.21 6.36
CA TYR A 45 2.30 0.80 6.73
C TYR A 45 1.02 0.43 7.48
N GLN A 46 0.62 1.25 8.44
CA GLN A 46 -0.57 1.01 9.23
C GLN A 46 -1.84 1.13 8.39
N ASP A 47 -1.95 2.18 7.57
CA ASP A 47 -3.13 2.42 6.75
C ASP A 47 -3.28 1.35 5.66
N PHE A 48 -2.17 0.91 5.07
CA PHE A 48 -2.20 -0.11 4.05
C PHE A 48 -2.56 -1.48 4.63
N ILE A 49 -2.11 -1.79 5.85
CA ILE A 49 -2.56 -2.99 6.55
C ILE A 49 -4.08 -2.96 6.74
N ASN A 50 -4.62 -1.82 7.16
CA ASN A 50 -6.06 -1.67 7.38
C ASN A 50 -6.87 -1.84 6.09
N LEU A 51 -6.29 -1.53 4.94
CA LEU A 51 -6.91 -1.73 3.64
C LEU A 51 -6.62 -3.11 3.04
N ASN A 52 -5.91 -3.96 3.77
CA ASN A 52 -5.51 -5.31 3.31
C ASN A 52 -4.62 -5.26 2.06
N ILE A 53 -3.78 -4.25 1.97
CA ILE A 53 -2.87 -4.08 0.84
C ILE A 53 -1.60 -4.89 1.07
N LEU A 54 -1.16 -5.59 0.03
CA LEU A 54 0.11 -6.32 0.00
C LEU A 54 0.99 -5.71 -1.09
N GLY A 55 2.31 -5.87 -0.95
CA GLY A 55 3.24 -5.43 -1.98
C GLY A 55 4.27 -4.45 -1.48
N ARG A 56 4.70 -3.55 -2.36
CA ARG A 56 5.83 -2.66 -2.10
C ARG A 56 5.44 -1.22 -2.35
N VAL A 57 5.90 -0.35 -1.45
CA VAL A 57 5.73 1.09 -1.60
C VAL A 57 7.07 1.75 -1.33
N TYR A 58 7.52 2.56 -2.27
CA TYR A 58 8.71 3.40 -2.12
C TYR A 58 8.24 4.83 -1.92
N ILE A 59 8.73 5.48 -0.88
CA ILE A 59 8.47 6.90 -0.66
C ILE A 59 9.78 7.68 -0.67
N ALA A 60 9.70 8.85 -1.27
CA ALA A 60 10.81 9.80 -1.34
C ALA A 60 10.24 11.21 -1.22
N ASN A 61 11.11 12.21 -1.12
CA ASN A 61 10.64 13.60 -0.99
C ASN A 61 9.80 14.06 -2.18
N GLU A 62 10.00 13.46 -3.34
CA GLU A 62 9.31 13.84 -4.59
C GLU A 62 8.04 13.04 -4.87
N GLY A 63 7.77 11.96 -4.12
CA GLY A 63 6.57 11.21 -4.41
C GLY A 63 6.53 9.80 -3.89
N ILE A 64 5.53 9.06 -4.38
CA ILE A 64 5.22 7.70 -3.99
C ILE A 64 5.23 6.82 -5.22
N ASN A 65 5.92 5.69 -5.13
CA ASN A 65 5.91 4.63 -6.15
C ASN A 65 5.41 3.35 -5.51
N ALA A 66 4.31 2.80 -6.02
CA ALA A 66 3.67 1.65 -5.43
C ALA A 66 3.45 0.54 -6.44
N GLN A 67 3.69 -0.69 -5.99
CA GLN A 67 3.39 -1.92 -6.72
C GLN A 67 2.68 -2.84 -5.74
N ILE A 68 1.35 -2.85 -5.77
CA ILE A 68 0.54 -3.41 -4.71
C ILE A 68 -0.55 -4.32 -5.23
N SER A 69 -1.01 -5.19 -4.33
CA SER A 69 -2.21 -6.01 -4.50
C SER A 69 -3.22 -5.59 -3.44
N ILE A 70 -4.43 -5.28 -3.86
CA ILE A 70 -5.48 -4.78 -2.98
C ILE A 70 -6.78 -5.55 -3.24
N PRO A 71 -7.57 -5.86 -2.19
CA PRO A 71 -8.90 -6.38 -2.41
C PRO A 71 -9.72 -5.45 -3.29
N LYS A 72 -10.40 -6.01 -4.26
CA LYS A 72 -11.16 -5.21 -5.23
C LYS A 72 -12.15 -4.27 -4.55
N HIS A 73 -12.78 -4.72 -3.46
CA HIS A 73 -13.75 -3.90 -2.72
C HIS A 73 -13.12 -2.72 -1.96
N ASN A 74 -11.79 -2.71 -1.80
CA ASN A 74 -11.06 -1.62 -1.14
C ASN A 74 -10.41 -0.64 -2.11
N TYR A 75 -10.55 -0.86 -3.42
CA TYR A 75 -9.88 -0.03 -4.41
C TYR A 75 -10.32 1.44 -4.31
N ASN A 76 -11.62 1.69 -4.22
CA ASN A 76 -12.13 3.06 -4.09
C ASN A 76 -11.70 3.71 -2.77
N ASN A 77 -11.58 2.92 -1.71
CA ASN A 77 -11.07 3.40 -0.43
C ASN A 77 -9.62 3.88 -0.56
N LEU A 78 -8.80 3.16 -1.31
CA LEU A 78 -7.42 3.57 -1.57
C LEU A 78 -7.37 4.87 -2.36
N LEU A 79 -8.19 5.00 -3.41
CA LEU A 79 -8.24 6.23 -4.20
C LEU A 79 -8.64 7.43 -3.34
N ASN A 80 -9.65 7.27 -2.51
CA ASN A 80 -10.08 8.32 -1.60
C ASN A 80 -8.98 8.68 -0.60
N TYR A 81 -8.31 7.69 -0.05
CA TYR A 81 -7.20 7.88 0.88
C TYR A 81 -6.09 8.72 0.25
N LEU A 82 -5.67 8.35 -0.96
CA LEU A 82 -4.60 9.07 -1.65
C LEU A 82 -5.01 10.49 -2.00
N ASN A 83 -6.24 10.69 -2.46
CA ASN A 83 -6.73 12.02 -2.83
C ASN A 83 -6.86 12.94 -1.62
N LEU A 84 -7.32 12.43 -0.49
CA LEU A 84 -7.51 13.24 0.71
C LEU A 84 -6.18 13.63 1.38
N ASN A 85 -5.18 12.78 1.32
CA ASN A 85 -3.96 12.95 2.08
C ASN A 85 -2.75 13.42 1.25
N TYR A 86 -2.73 13.10 -0.05
CA TYR A 86 -1.51 13.28 -0.87
C TYR A 86 -1.77 13.87 -2.24
N TYR A 87 -2.90 14.45 -2.43
CA TYR A 87 -3.23 15.09 -3.71
C TYR A 87 -2.71 16.51 -3.78
#